data_92de9e1ab7a661106e7722d9beaa6db3
#
_entry.id   92de9e1ab7a661106e7722d9beaa6db3
#
_cell.length_a   1.000
_cell.length_b   1.000
_cell.length_c   1.000
_cell.angle_alpha   90.00
_cell.angle_beta   90.00
_cell.angle_gamma   90.00
#
_symmetry.space_group_name_H-M   'P 1'
#
loop_
_entity.id
_entity.type
_entity.pdbx_description
1 polymer ?
#
loop_
_entity_poly.entity_id
_entity_poly.type
_entity_poly.pdbx_seq_one_letter_code
_entity_poly.pdbx_strand_id
1 'polypeptide(L)'
;MDFTLKKEHEMARSLFKEFAEKEVKPLAQEVDETEVFPRGTVEKMAKNGFLGIPVPEQYGGQGADALTYVLCVEELSKVCGTTGVIVSAHTSLCCDPILTFGTEEQKQKYLVPLAKGEKLGAFGLTEPGAGTDAQGQQTKAVLDGDEYVLNGSKIFITNGKEADVYVIFAVTGTITKGTKTLKEISAFIVEKGTPGFTFGTKEKKMGIRGSSTYELIFTDCRIPKENMLGKQGQGFKIAMHTLDGGRIGIAAQALGIAEGALDRTIAYTKERKQFGRSISAFQNTQFQLADMATKLEAAKMLFYKAAMKKAEFATNPKVSYSVEAAMAKLYAAEVAMEVTTKAVQLHGGYGYTREYDVERMMRDAKITEIYEGTSEVQRMVISGALLK
;
A
#
# COMPACT_ATOMS: atom_id res chain seq x y z
N MET A 1 1.18 7.37 27.17
CA MET A 1 1.35 6.64 25.91
C MET A 1 2.84 6.49 25.69
N ASP A 2 3.34 5.28 25.61
CA ASP A 2 4.75 5.04 25.30
C ASP A 2 4.87 4.87 23.79
N PHE A 3 5.63 5.75 23.14
CA PHE A 3 5.90 5.72 21.70
C PHE A 3 7.28 5.12 21.39
N THR A 4 7.94 4.56 22.40
CA THR A 4 9.25 3.94 22.26
C THR A 4 9.08 2.57 21.56
N LEU A 5 9.85 2.35 20.51
CA LEU A 5 9.90 1.04 19.87
C LEU A 5 10.47 0.03 20.85
N LYS A 6 9.85 -1.15 20.94
CA LYS A 6 10.42 -2.27 21.68
C LYS A 6 11.69 -2.75 20.99
N LYS A 7 12.56 -3.44 21.73
CA LYS A 7 13.81 -3.99 21.19
C LYS A 7 13.62 -4.85 19.94
N GLU A 8 12.53 -5.62 19.89
CA GLU A 8 12.15 -6.45 18.73
C GLU A 8 11.86 -5.59 17.47
N HIS A 9 11.15 -4.46 17.65
CA HIS A 9 10.88 -3.52 16.56
C HIS A 9 12.16 -2.81 16.06
N GLU A 10 13.06 -2.43 16.98
CA GLU A 10 14.34 -1.82 16.61
C GLU A 10 15.23 -2.79 15.84
N MET A 11 15.27 -4.05 16.25
CA MET A 11 16.02 -5.10 15.55
C MET A 11 15.43 -5.36 14.15
N ALA A 12 14.11 -5.49 14.04
CA ALA A 12 13.43 -5.66 12.75
C ALA A 12 13.65 -4.46 11.83
N ARG A 13 13.52 -3.23 12.36
CA ARG A 13 13.79 -2.00 11.61
C ARG A 13 15.22 -1.94 11.10
N SER A 14 16.20 -2.35 11.91
CA SER A 14 17.60 -2.40 11.50
C SER A 14 17.82 -3.38 10.34
N LEU A 15 17.17 -4.55 10.38
CA LEU A 15 17.20 -5.54 9.30
C LEU A 15 16.59 -4.97 8.00
N PHE A 16 15.43 -4.33 8.09
CA PHE A 16 14.76 -3.73 6.94
C PHE A 16 15.58 -2.60 6.32
N LYS A 17 16.18 -1.76 7.16
CA LYS A 17 17.09 -0.69 6.71
C LYS A 17 18.32 -1.25 6.00
N GLU A 18 18.97 -2.27 6.57
CA GLU A 18 20.13 -2.90 5.96
C GLU A 18 19.79 -3.50 4.59
N PHE A 19 18.66 -4.20 4.49
CA PHE A 19 18.17 -4.73 3.22
C PHE A 19 17.87 -3.61 2.21
N ALA A 20 17.18 -2.56 2.64
CA ALA A 20 16.84 -1.43 1.78
C ALA A 20 18.10 -0.76 1.20
N GLU A 21 19.12 -0.52 2.02
CA GLU A 21 20.37 0.10 1.58
C GLU A 21 21.20 -0.81 0.64
N LYS A 22 21.25 -2.13 0.91
CA LYS A 22 22.08 -3.05 0.16
C LYS A 22 21.42 -3.60 -1.12
N GLU A 23 20.12 -3.90 -1.06
CA GLU A 23 19.44 -4.65 -2.11
C GLU A 23 18.44 -3.83 -2.92
N VAL A 24 17.95 -2.69 -2.39
CA VAL A 24 16.95 -1.86 -3.05
C VAL A 24 17.54 -0.59 -3.60
N LYS A 25 18.29 0.16 -2.78
CA LYS A 25 18.85 1.47 -3.15
C LYS A 25 19.68 1.46 -4.43
N PRO A 26 20.57 0.48 -4.67
CA PRO A 26 21.38 0.45 -5.90
C PRO A 26 20.56 0.30 -7.18
N LEU A 27 19.36 -0.25 -7.10
CA LEU A 27 18.47 -0.54 -8.23
C LEU A 27 17.35 0.51 -8.39
N ALA A 28 17.16 1.41 -7.43
CA ALA A 28 16.00 2.27 -7.36
C ALA A 28 15.86 3.20 -8.57
N GLN A 29 16.96 3.76 -9.08
CA GLN A 29 16.96 4.62 -10.27
C GLN A 29 16.66 3.79 -11.54
N GLU A 30 17.33 2.66 -11.74
CA GLU A 30 17.09 1.77 -12.87
C GLU A 30 15.64 1.29 -12.93
N VAL A 31 15.06 0.90 -11.79
CA VAL A 31 13.66 0.48 -11.66
C VAL A 31 12.69 1.60 -12.07
N ASP A 32 12.99 2.85 -11.73
CA ASP A 32 12.17 4.00 -12.15
C ASP A 32 12.33 4.29 -13.65
N GLU A 33 13.56 4.30 -14.17
CA GLU A 33 13.85 4.63 -15.56
C GLU A 33 13.33 3.59 -16.55
N THR A 34 13.54 2.32 -16.24
CA THR A 34 13.14 1.20 -17.11
C THR A 34 11.67 0.82 -16.94
N GLU A 35 11.03 1.24 -15.86
CA GLU A 35 9.66 0.84 -15.48
C GLU A 35 9.49 -0.69 -15.38
N VAL A 36 10.56 -1.40 -15.10
CA VAL A 36 10.56 -2.87 -14.95
C VAL A 36 10.31 -3.24 -13.49
N PHE A 37 9.44 -4.22 -13.29
CA PHE A 37 9.16 -4.75 -11.97
C PHE A 37 10.41 -5.41 -11.36
N PRO A 38 10.81 -5.06 -10.12
CA PRO A 38 12.06 -5.52 -9.51
C PRO A 38 11.94 -6.96 -8.96
N ARG A 39 11.72 -7.94 -9.84
CA ARG A 39 11.45 -9.33 -9.46
C ARG A 39 12.55 -9.93 -8.57
N GLY A 40 13.81 -9.73 -8.92
CA GLY A 40 14.93 -10.23 -8.12
C GLY A 40 14.95 -9.68 -6.69
N THR A 41 14.57 -8.40 -6.51
CA THR A 41 14.43 -7.80 -5.19
C THR A 41 13.25 -8.41 -4.42
N VAL A 42 12.11 -8.65 -5.10
CA VAL A 42 10.93 -9.29 -4.49
C VAL A 42 11.24 -10.71 -4.05
N GLU A 43 11.98 -11.48 -4.86
CA GLU A 43 12.43 -12.83 -4.49
C GLU A 43 13.36 -12.83 -3.26
N LYS A 44 14.25 -11.84 -3.16
CA LYS A 44 15.09 -11.66 -1.96
C LYS A 44 14.26 -11.28 -0.74
N MET A 45 13.26 -10.41 -0.89
CA MET A 45 12.31 -10.07 0.18
C MET A 45 11.52 -11.29 0.65
N ALA A 46 11.06 -12.14 -0.28
CA ALA A 46 10.39 -13.40 0.04
C ALA A 46 11.28 -14.33 0.88
N LYS A 47 12.54 -14.53 0.47
CA LYS A 47 13.51 -15.35 1.21
C LYS A 47 13.79 -14.83 2.63
N ASN A 48 13.65 -13.52 2.85
CA ASN A 48 13.80 -12.89 4.17
C ASN A 48 12.48 -12.79 4.95
N GLY A 49 11.39 -13.37 4.45
CA GLY A 49 10.09 -13.39 5.11
C GLY A 49 9.31 -12.07 5.10
N PHE A 50 9.72 -11.08 4.29
CA PHE A 50 9.11 -9.74 4.28
C PHE A 50 7.67 -9.74 3.74
N LEU A 51 7.29 -10.75 2.96
CA LEU A 51 5.94 -10.87 2.39
C LEU A 51 4.93 -11.47 3.37
N GLY A 52 5.39 -12.10 4.46
CA GLY A 52 4.56 -12.75 5.47
C GLY A 52 4.65 -12.15 6.88
N ILE A 53 5.17 -10.93 7.05
CA ILE A 53 5.46 -10.36 8.38
C ILE A 53 4.30 -10.49 9.37
N PRO A 54 3.06 -10.03 9.10
CA PRO A 54 1.97 -10.08 10.06
C PRO A 54 1.14 -11.39 9.98
N VAL A 55 1.49 -12.29 9.06
CA VAL A 55 0.76 -13.56 8.92
C VAL A 55 1.22 -14.53 10.01
N PRO A 56 0.30 -15.22 10.71
CA PRO A 56 0.66 -16.20 11.75
C PRO A 56 1.59 -17.32 11.22
N GLU A 57 2.48 -17.80 12.07
CA GLU A 57 3.46 -18.86 11.73
C GLU A 57 2.80 -20.14 11.20
N GLN A 58 1.63 -20.51 11.71
CA GLN A 58 0.87 -21.68 11.22
C GLN A 58 0.48 -21.58 9.74
N TYR A 59 0.49 -20.38 9.14
CA TYR A 59 0.26 -20.14 7.72
C TYR A 59 1.55 -19.75 6.98
N GLY A 60 2.71 -19.99 7.60
CA GLY A 60 4.01 -19.76 6.98
C GLY A 60 4.51 -18.32 7.02
N GLY A 61 3.87 -17.45 7.80
CA GLY A 61 4.31 -16.07 8.05
C GLY A 61 5.28 -15.96 9.23
N GLN A 62 5.58 -14.72 9.63
CA GLN A 62 6.52 -14.42 10.72
C GLN A 62 5.82 -14.21 12.07
N GLY A 63 4.49 -14.16 12.11
CA GLY A 63 3.72 -13.93 13.34
C GLY A 63 3.96 -12.61 14.04
N ALA A 64 4.60 -11.64 13.35
CA ALA A 64 4.91 -10.33 13.90
C ALA A 64 3.67 -9.42 13.91
N ASP A 65 3.75 -8.30 14.62
CA ASP A 65 2.64 -7.37 14.73
C ASP A 65 2.52 -6.39 13.52
N ALA A 66 1.43 -5.63 13.51
CA ALA A 66 1.18 -4.64 12.46
C ALA A 66 2.26 -3.54 12.44
N LEU A 67 2.86 -3.19 13.59
CA LEU A 67 3.90 -2.18 13.65
C LEU A 67 5.18 -2.67 12.95
N THR A 68 5.58 -3.92 13.18
CA THR A 68 6.73 -4.52 12.48
C THR A 68 6.54 -4.50 10.96
N TYR A 69 5.34 -4.87 10.48
CA TYR A 69 5.03 -4.82 9.05
C TYR A 69 5.19 -3.43 8.45
N VAL A 70 4.64 -2.41 9.11
CA VAL A 70 4.68 -1.06 8.55
C VAL A 70 6.07 -0.41 8.66
N LEU A 71 6.90 -0.81 9.64
CA LEU A 71 8.32 -0.44 9.67
C LEU A 71 9.09 -0.99 8.46
N CYS A 72 8.73 -2.19 7.96
CA CYS A 72 9.29 -2.71 6.72
C CYS A 72 8.94 -1.82 5.52
N VAL A 73 7.66 -1.46 5.37
CA VAL A 73 7.20 -0.58 4.28
C VAL A 73 7.88 0.80 4.36
N GLU A 74 8.00 1.38 5.56
CA GLU A 74 8.68 2.66 5.82
C GLU A 74 10.15 2.60 5.36
N GLU A 75 10.94 1.62 5.84
CA GLU A 75 12.38 1.54 5.53
C GLU A 75 12.64 1.26 4.04
N LEU A 76 11.84 0.41 3.39
CA LEU A 76 11.92 0.19 1.95
C LEU A 76 11.62 1.47 1.16
N SER A 77 10.61 2.23 1.60
CA SER A 77 10.15 3.43 0.92
C SER A 77 11.11 4.62 1.07
N LYS A 78 11.98 4.63 2.09
CA LYS A 78 13.07 5.63 2.22
C LYS A 78 14.02 5.63 1.04
N VAL A 79 14.15 4.51 0.35
CA VAL A 79 15.03 4.37 -0.80
C VAL A 79 14.26 4.18 -2.10
N CYS A 80 13.09 3.53 -2.08
CA CYS A 80 12.30 3.25 -3.27
C CYS A 80 10.81 3.06 -2.92
N GLY A 81 9.97 4.04 -3.25
CA GLY A 81 8.51 3.97 -3.06
C GLY A 81 7.85 2.80 -3.80
N THR A 82 8.39 2.40 -4.96
CA THR A 82 7.96 1.20 -5.71
C THR A 82 8.08 -0.07 -4.89
N THR A 83 9.22 -0.30 -4.22
CA THR A 83 9.44 -1.53 -3.44
C THR A 83 8.55 -1.57 -2.21
N GLY A 84 8.34 -0.42 -1.55
CA GLY A 84 7.42 -0.32 -0.41
C GLY A 84 5.98 -0.67 -0.77
N VAL A 85 5.45 -0.16 -1.90
CA VAL A 85 4.06 -0.45 -2.30
C VAL A 85 3.85 -1.89 -2.74
N ILE A 86 4.86 -2.56 -3.30
CA ILE A 86 4.76 -3.99 -3.67
C ILE A 86 4.45 -4.82 -2.42
N VAL A 87 5.19 -4.61 -1.33
CA VAL A 87 4.97 -5.29 -0.04
C VAL A 87 3.63 -4.86 0.57
N SER A 88 3.32 -3.56 0.53
CA SER A 88 2.08 -3.02 1.10
C SER A 88 0.84 -3.64 0.46
N ALA A 89 0.75 -3.62 -0.87
CA ALA A 89 -0.40 -4.17 -1.60
C ALA A 89 -0.53 -5.69 -1.42
N HIS A 90 0.58 -6.42 -1.47
CA HIS A 90 0.59 -7.86 -1.24
C HIS A 90 0.05 -8.21 0.16
N THR A 91 0.61 -7.59 1.19
CA THR A 91 0.34 -7.95 2.58
C THR A 91 -1.01 -7.45 3.06
N SER A 92 -1.29 -6.14 2.90
CA SER A 92 -2.49 -5.52 3.47
C SER A 92 -3.73 -5.69 2.61
N LEU A 93 -3.59 -5.85 1.29
CA LEU A 93 -4.74 -5.89 0.39
C LEU A 93 -5.07 -7.31 -0.11
N CYS A 94 -4.12 -8.25 -0.08
CA CYS A 94 -4.37 -9.63 -0.50
C CYS A 94 -4.26 -10.63 0.66
N CYS A 95 -3.17 -10.64 1.42
CA CYS A 95 -3.01 -11.59 2.53
C CYS A 95 -3.99 -11.32 3.67
N ASP A 96 -4.15 -10.06 4.09
CA ASP A 96 -5.02 -9.67 5.22
C ASP A 96 -6.51 -10.06 5.03
N PRO A 97 -7.19 -9.78 3.90
CA PRO A 97 -8.55 -10.22 3.71
C PRO A 97 -8.71 -11.75 3.63
N ILE A 98 -7.73 -12.48 3.07
CA ILE A 98 -7.77 -13.95 3.08
C ILE A 98 -7.58 -14.50 4.50
N LEU A 99 -6.67 -13.92 5.28
CA LEU A 99 -6.47 -14.28 6.68
C LEU A 99 -7.74 -14.04 7.52
N THR A 100 -8.40 -12.89 7.30
CA THR A 100 -9.52 -12.44 8.14
C THR A 100 -10.84 -13.10 7.76
N PHE A 101 -11.10 -13.31 6.48
CA PHE A 101 -12.41 -13.74 5.97
C PHE A 101 -12.40 -15.09 5.27
N GLY A 102 -11.22 -15.65 4.99
CA GLY A 102 -11.09 -16.93 4.30
C GLY A 102 -11.44 -18.14 5.19
N THR A 103 -11.93 -19.21 4.55
CA THR A 103 -12.05 -20.51 5.19
C THR A 103 -10.67 -21.11 5.46
N GLU A 104 -10.59 -22.16 6.26
CA GLU A 104 -9.30 -22.82 6.51
C GLU A 104 -8.68 -23.37 5.23
N GLU A 105 -9.51 -23.95 4.36
CA GLU A 105 -9.09 -24.46 3.05
C GLU A 105 -8.52 -23.33 2.16
N GLN A 106 -9.17 -22.16 2.15
CA GLN A 106 -8.68 -21.00 1.41
C GLN A 106 -7.36 -20.49 1.97
N LYS A 107 -7.19 -20.46 3.30
CA LYS A 107 -5.93 -20.07 3.95
C LYS A 107 -4.80 -21.04 3.60
N GLN A 108 -5.05 -22.32 3.68
CA GLN A 108 -4.03 -23.32 3.31
C GLN A 108 -3.67 -23.24 1.83
N LYS A 109 -4.65 -23.10 0.95
CA LYS A 109 -4.43 -23.07 -0.52
C LYS A 109 -3.77 -21.77 -1.00
N TYR A 110 -4.19 -20.62 -0.44
CA TYR A 110 -3.81 -19.31 -0.97
C TYR A 110 -2.91 -18.51 -0.04
N LEU A 111 -3.22 -18.43 1.26
CA LEU A 111 -2.47 -17.59 2.19
C LEU A 111 -1.08 -18.16 2.48
N VAL A 112 -0.96 -19.48 2.63
CA VAL A 112 0.34 -20.11 2.93
C VAL A 112 1.40 -19.81 1.84
N PRO A 113 1.15 -20.04 0.55
CA PRO A 113 2.14 -19.69 -0.48
C PRO A 113 2.36 -18.18 -0.64
N LEU A 114 1.35 -17.34 -0.35
CA LEU A 114 1.53 -15.88 -0.32
C LEU A 114 2.44 -15.46 0.83
N ALA A 115 2.20 -15.94 2.05
CA ALA A 115 2.99 -15.60 3.23
C ALA A 115 4.46 -16.05 3.12
N LYS A 116 4.71 -17.21 2.48
CA LYS A 116 6.06 -17.69 2.16
C LYS A 116 6.72 -16.94 1.01
N GLY A 117 5.97 -16.10 0.28
CA GLY A 117 6.47 -15.40 -0.91
C GLY A 117 6.68 -16.28 -2.13
N GLU A 118 6.13 -17.49 -2.14
CA GLU A 118 6.08 -18.39 -3.31
C GLU A 118 5.13 -17.85 -4.38
N LYS A 119 4.11 -17.12 -3.95
CA LYS A 119 3.11 -16.41 -4.78
C LYS A 119 3.03 -14.96 -4.36
N LEU A 120 2.68 -14.08 -5.30
CA LEU A 120 2.42 -12.67 -5.07
C LEU A 120 0.92 -12.39 -5.15
N GLY A 121 0.44 -11.44 -4.34
CA GLY A 121 -0.97 -11.07 -4.26
C GLY A 121 -1.29 -9.70 -4.85
N ALA A 122 -2.53 -9.55 -5.34
CA ALA A 122 -3.11 -8.29 -5.80
C ALA A 122 -4.57 -8.14 -5.35
N PHE A 123 -5.09 -6.90 -5.47
CA PHE A 123 -6.44 -6.52 -5.03
C PHE A 123 -7.14 -5.72 -6.11
N GLY A 124 -8.24 -6.24 -6.62
CA GLY A 124 -8.99 -5.66 -7.73
C GLY A 124 -10.36 -5.14 -7.31
N LEU A 125 -10.43 -3.89 -6.84
CA LEU A 125 -11.67 -3.19 -6.48
C LEU A 125 -12.07 -2.17 -7.54
N THR A 126 -11.15 -1.26 -7.90
CA THR A 126 -11.37 -0.08 -8.73
C THR A 126 -11.74 -0.45 -10.17
N GLU A 127 -12.72 0.27 -10.73
CA GLU A 127 -13.14 0.17 -12.13
C GLU A 127 -13.06 1.54 -12.83
N PRO A 128 -13.09 1.61 -14.16
CA PRO A 128 -13.06 2.88 -14.90
C PRO A 128 -14.12 3.89 -14.44
N GLY A 129 -15.30 3.43 -14.06
CA GLY A 129 -16.41 4.25 -13.57
C GLY A 129 -16.60 4.24 -12.05
N ALA A 130 -15.74 3.57 -11.28
CA ALA A 130 -15.93 3.36 -9.84
C ALA A 130 -14.59 3.38 -9.09
N GLY A 131 -14.08 4.58 -8.83
CA GLY A 131 -12.92 4.83 -7.96
C GLY A 131 -13.36 5.09 -6.52
N THR A 132 -13.55 6.38 -6.16
CA THR A 132 -14.05 6.80 -4.85
C THR A 132 -15.44 6.23 -4.57
N ASP A 133 -16.33 6.20 -5.56
CA ASP A 133 -17.62 5.51 -5.49
C ASP A 133 -17.47 4.01 -5.77
N ALA A 134 -16.80 3.28 -4.87
CA ALA A 134 -16.58 1.85 -5.01
C ALA A 134 -17.87 1.01 -5.02
N GLN A 135 -18.97 1.54 -4.49
CA GLN A 135 -20.30 0.92 -4.56
C GLN A 135 -20.88 0.96 -5.99
N GLY A 136 -20.38 1.90 -6.83
CA GLY A 136 -20.79 2.08 -8.22
C GLY A 136 -20.28 1.03 -9.20
N GLN A 137 -19.42 0.06 -8.76
CA GLN A 137 -18.79 -0.93 -9.63
C GLN A 137 -19.80 -1.73 -10.48
N GLN A 138 -19.35 -2.18 -11.66
CA GLN A 138 -20.18 -2.84 -12.69
C GLN A 138 -19.76 -4.29 -12.98
N THR A 139 -18.55 -4.70 -12.65
CA THR A 139 -18.10 -6.10 -12.81
C THR A 139 -19.09 -7.03 -12.13
N LYS A 140 -19.59 -8.02 -12.87
CA LYS A 140 -20.61 -8.97 -12.40
C LYS A 140 -20.01 -10.34 -12.13
N ALA A 141 -20.59 -11.06 -11.18
CA ALA A 141 -20.35 -12.47 -10.94
C ALA A 141 -21.72 -13.17 -10.83
N VAL A 142 -22.02 -14.02 -11.80
CA VAL A 142 -23.30 -14.74 -11.89
C VAL A 142 -23.06 -16.21 -11.56
N LEU A 143 -23.83 -16.76 -10.62
CA LEU A 143 -23.76 -18.17 -10.27
C LEU A 143 -24.37 -19.03 -11.40
N ASP A 144 -23.61 -20.00 -11.91
CA ASP A 144 -24.01 -20.96 -12.92
C ASP A 144 -23.54 -22.35 -12.47
N GLY A 145 -24.47 -23.12 -11.92
CA GLY A 145 -24.16 -24.40 -11.28
C GLY A 145 -23.31 -24.26 -10.05
N ASP A 146 -22.09 -24.82 -10.09
CA ASP A 146 -21.11 -24.78 -9.00
C ASP A 146 -19.99 -23.74 -9.24
N GLU A 147 -20.18 -22.84 -10.22
CA GLU A 147 -19.19 -21.82 -10.59
C GLU A 147 -19.81 -20.42 -10.62
N TYR A 148 -19.00 -19.41 -10.36
CA TYR A 148 -19.32 -18.02 -10.68
C TYR A 148 -18.68 -17.63 -12.00
N VAL A 149 -19.47 -17.00 -12.88
CA VAL A 149 -19.01 -16.45 -14.16
C VAL A 149 -18.79 -14.96 -13.99
N LEU A 150 -17.52 -14.53 -14.03
CA LEU A 150 -17.12 -13.14 -13.89
C LEU A 150 -17.04 -12.46 -15.26
N ASN A 151 -17.65 -11.27 -15.37
CA ASN A 151 -17.58 -10.40 -16.55
C ASN A 151 -17.41 -8.95 -16.13
N GLY A 152 -16.40 -8.26 -16.70
CA GLY A 152 -16.07 -6.87 -16.42
C GLY A 152 -14.58 -6.59 -16.43
N SER A 153 -14.18 -5.44 -15.86
CA SER A 153 -12.77 -5.08 -15.76
C SER A 153 -12.45 -4.32 -14.48
N LYS A 154 -11.18 -4.39 -14.05
CA LYS A 154 -10.62 -3.63 -12.94
C LYS A 154 -9.41 -2.86 -13.43
N ILE A 155 -9.24 -1.61 -12.99
CA ILE A 155 -8.11 -0.76 -13.41
C ILE A 155 -7.24 -0.34 -12.24
N PHE A 156 -6.04 0.14 -12.55
CA PHE A 156 -5.04 0.60 -11.58
C PHE A 156 -4.62 -0.46 -10.56
N ILE A 157 -4.56 -1.73 -10.99
CA ILE A 157 -4.29 -2.83 -10.07
C ILE A 157 -2.78 -2.98 -9.85
N THR A 158 -2.33 -2.66 -8.63
CA THR A 158 -0.97 -2.84 -8.16
C THR A 158 -0.60 -4.32 -8.14
N ASN A 159 0.62 -4.66 -8.53
CA ASN A 159 1.09 -6.02 -8.79
C ASN A 159 0.31 -6.74 -9.90
N GLY A 160 -0.49 -6.03 -10.70
CA GLY A 160 -1.52 -6.58 -11.58
C GLY A 160 -1.08 -7.75 -12.45
N LYS A 161 0.04 -7.63 -13.19
CA LYS A 161 0.55 -8.71 -14.06
C LYS A 161 1.50 -9.68 -13.32
N GLU A 162 2.07 -9.23 -12.23
CA GLU A 162 3.09 -10.00 -11.49
C GLU A 162 2.48 -10.94 -10.46
N ALA A 163 1.29 -10.61 -9.94
CA ALA A 163 0.58 -11.41 -8.95
C ALA A 163 0.13 -12.77 -9.51
N ASP A 164 -0.03 -13.71 -8.61
CA ASP A 164 -0.54 -15.07 -8.87
C ASP A 164 -1.95 -15.27 -8.30
N VAL A 165 -2.28 -14.51 -7.25
CA VAL A 165 -3.57 -14.59 -6.54
C VAL A 165 -4.16 -13.18 -6.43
N TYR A 166 -5.44 -13.06 -6.72
CA TYR A 166 -6.16 -11.78 -6.75
C TYR A 166 -7.41 -11.85 -5.87
N VAL A 167 -7.61 -10.85 -5.02
CA VAL A 167 -8.90 -10.62 -4.34
C VAL A 167 -9.71 -9.66 -5.20
N ILE A 168 -10.79 -10.16 -5.81
CA ILE A 168 -11.62 -9.44 -6.80
C ILE A 168 -13.01 -9.21 -6.23
N PHE A 169 -13.55 -8.00 -6.44
CA PHE A 169 -14.90 -7.63 -6.03
C PHE A 169 -15.82 -7.53 -7.23
N ALA A 170 -17.01 -8.15 -7.13
CA ALA A 170 -17.98 -8.15 -8.20
C ALA A 170 -19.41 -8.10 -7.67
N VAL A 171 -20.33 -7.61 -8.50
CA VAL A 171 -21.76 -7.53 -8.21
C VAL A 171 -22.38 -8.91 -8.40
N THR A 172 -22.96 -9.47 -7.35
CA THR A 172 -23.65 -10.76 -7.35
C THR A 172 -25.18 -10.63 -7.37
N GLY A 173 -25.70 -9.42 -7.20
CA GLY A 173 -27.13 -9.18 -7.17
C GLY A 173 -27.49 -7.76 -6.74
N THR A 174 -28.69 -7.61 -6.20
CA THR A 174 -29.18 -6.36 -5.61
C THR A 174 -29.84 -6.63 -4.27
N ILE A 175 -29.69 -5.68 -3.35
CA ILE A 175 -30.29 -5.71 -2.01
C ILE A 175 -31.19 -4.48 -1.85
N THR A 176 -32.43 -4.69 -1.43
CA THR A 176 -33.35 -3.58 -1.08
C THR A 176 -33.21 -3.24 0.40
N LYS A 177 -32.84 -1.99 0.71
CA LYS A 177 -32.80 -1.44 2.08
C LYS A 177 -33.75 -0.23 2.15
N GLY A 178 -34.89 -0.43 2.76
CA GLY A 178 -35.98 0.56 2.74
C GLY A 178 -36.45 0.85 1.32
N THR A 179 -36.35 2.11 0.87
CA THR A 179 -36.72 2.55 -0.49
C THR A 179 -35.55 2.49 -1.49
N LYS A 180 -34.34 2.12 -1.05
CA LYS A 180 -33.13 2.11 -1.91
C LYS A 180 -32.79 0.69 -2.35
N THR A 181 -32.57 0.52 -3.65
CA THR A 181 -31.95 -0.69 -4.21
C THR A 181 -30.46 -0.44 -4.34
N LEU A 182 -29.65 -1.26 -3.67
CA LEU A 182 -28.20 -1.22 -3.68
C LEU A 182 -27.66 -2.45 -4.40
N LYS A 183 -26.47 -2.32 -5.00
CA LYS A 183 -25.74 -3.47 -5.53
C LYS A 183 -25.28 -4.37 -4.39
N GLU A 184 -25.51 -5.66 -4.53
CA GLU A 184 -24.93 -6.69 -3.69
C GLU A 184 -23.53 -7.01 -4.22
N ILE A 185 -22.50 -6.74 -3.44
CA ILE A 185 -21.11 -6.94 -3.83
C ILE A 185 -20.54 -8.10 -3.02
N SER A 186 -19.88 -9.04 -3.71
CA SER A 186 -19.15 -10.15 -3.10
C SER A 186 -17.67 -10.09 -3.45
N ALA A 187 -16.84 -10.76 -2.66
CA ALA A 187 -15.41 -10.86 -2.87
C ALA A 187 -15.05 -12.28 -3.32
N PHE A 188 -14.06 -12.40 -4.19
CA PHE A 188 -13.65 -13.67 -4.78
C PHE A 188 -12.13 -13.78 -4.83
N ILE A 189 -11.59 -14.97 -4.66
CA ILE A 189 -10.18 -15.28 -4.92
C ILE A 189 -10.08 -15.83 -6.34
N VAL A 190 -9.29 -15.16 -7.19
CA VAL A 190 -9.03 -15.56 -8.58
C VAL A 190 -7.55 -15.85 -8.75
N GLU A 191 -7.21 -16.96 -9.41
CA GLU A 191 -5.84 -17.33 -9.71
C GLU A 191 -5.43 -16.83 -11.11
N LYS A 192 -4.15 -16.46 -11.26
CA LYS A 192 -3.56 -16.16 -12.57
C LYS A 192 -3.70 -17.37 -13.49
N GLY A 193 -4.03 -17.12 -14.75
CA GLY A 193 -4.20 -18.20 -15.74
C GLY A 193 -5.59 -18.84 -15.75
N THR A 194 -6.52 -18.42 -14.89
CA THR A 194 -7.92 -18.83 -14.99
C THR A 194 -8.46 -18.47 -16.39
N PRO A 195 -9.08 -19.41 -17.13
CA PRO A 195 -9.65 -19.12 -18.45
C PRO A 195 -10.63 -17.93 -18.39
N GLY A 196 -10.51 -17.01 -19.36
CA GLY A 196 -11.30 -15.78 -19.37
C GLY A 196 -10.74 -14.64 -18.51
N PHE A 197 -9.67 -14.86 -17.72
CA PHE A 197 -8.95 -13.82 -17.02
C PHE A 197 -7.70 -13.39 -17.79
N THR A 198 -7.67 -12.13 -18.22
CA THR A 198 -6.56 -11.55 -19.03
C THR A 198 -6.13 -10.18 -18.49
N PHE A 199 -5.05 -9.67 -19.04
CA PHE A 199 -4.49 -8.37 -18.66
C PHE A 199 -4.65 -7.39 -19.83
N GLY A 200 -5.13 -6.20 -19.51
CA GLY A 200 -5.22 -5.10 -20.46
C GLY A 200 -3.99 -4.20 -20.44
N THR A 201 -4.20 -2.91 -20.43
CA THR A 201 -3.16 -1.89 -20.55
C THR A 201 -2.29 -1.82 -19.29
N LYS A 202 -0.95 -1.71 -19.49
CA LYS A 202 -0.01 -1.29 -18.44
C LYS A 202 -0.09 0.23 -18.30
N GLU A 203 -0.28 0.68 -17.08
CA GLU A 203 -0.38 2.12 -16.79
C GLU A 203 0.99 2.81 -16.87
N LYS A 204 1.07 3.88 -17.65
CA LYS A 204 2.22 4.79 -17.69
C LYS A 204 2.06 5.82 -16.57
N LYS A 205 2.86 5.72 -15.52
CA LYS A 205 2.66 6.49 -14.29
C LYS A 205 3.69 7.61 -14.12
N MET A 206 3.29 8.63 -13.36
CA MET A 206 4.15 9.73 -12.95
C MET A 206 5.28 9.26 -12.04
N GLY A 207 4.97 8.45 -11.02
CA GLY A 207 5.88 7.90 -10.01
C GLY A 207 5.60 6.43 -9.75
N ILE A 208 6.35 5.81 -8.82
CA ILE A 208 6.34 4.37 -8.54
C ILE A 208 6.34 3.54 -9.83
N ARG A 209 7.16 3.94 -10.78
CA ARG A 209 7.05 3.51 -12.18
C ARG A 209 7.37 2.03 -12.38
N GLY A 210 8.24 1.46 -11.56
CA GLY A 210 8.53 0.02 -11.56
C GLY A 210 7.46 -0.85 -10.91
N SER A 211 6.43 -0.27 -10.27
CA SER A 211 5.27 -1.03 -9.80
C SER A 211 4.41 -1.46 -10.97
N SER A 212 4.18 -2.77 -11.10
CA SER A 212 3.39 -3.38 -12.18
C SER A 212 1.90 -3.08 -11.98
N THR A 213 1.42 -2.00 -12.59
CA THR A 213 0.03 -1.54 -12.49
C THR A 213 -0.70 -1.81 -13.79
N TYR A 214 -1.74 -2.65 -13.76
CA TYR A 214 -2.43 -3.13 -14.95
C TYR A 214 -3.95 -3.06 -14.79
N GLU A 215 -4.62 -3.03 -15.95
CA GLU A 215 -6.02 -3.40 -16.08
C GLU A 215 -6.14 -4.93 -16.02
N LEU A 216 -7.18 -5.43 -15.32
CA LEU A 216 -7.58 -6.83 -15.27
C LEU A 216 -8.91 -6.95 -16.04
N ILE A 217 -9.01 -7.92 -16.94
CA ILE A 217 -10.19 -8.13 -17.80
C ILE A 217 -10.73 -9.53 -17.57
N PHE A 218 -12.04 -9.61 -17.31
CA PHE A 218 -12.79 -10.85 -17.11
C PHE A 218 -13.84 -11.00 -18.21
N THR A 219 -13.72 -12.05 -19.00
CA THR A 219 -14.67 -12.41 -20.07
C THR A 219 -15.06 -13.87 -19.90
N ASP A 220 -16.28 -14.10 -19.44
CA ASP A 220 -16.79 -15.43 -19.09
C ASP A 220 -15.80 -16.22 -18.21
N CYS A 221 -15.15 -15.51 -17.28
CA CYS A 221 -14.15 -16.09 -16.39
C CYS A 221 -14.84 -16.93 -15.31
N ARG A 222 -14.67 -18.25 -15.41
CA ARG A 222 -15.31 -19.22 -14.50
C ARG A 222 -14.40 -19.51 -13.32
N ILE A 223 -14.94 -19.37 -12.12
CA ILE A 223 -14.27 -19.69 -10.87
C ILE A 223 -15.18 -20.55 -9.99
N PRO A 224 -14.64 -21.54 -9.27
CA PRO A 224 -15.41 -22.35 -8.34
C PRO A 224 -16.14 -21.51 -7.29
N LYS A 225 -17.34 -21.91 -6.89
CA LYS A 225 -18.11 -21.18 -5.86
C LYS A 225 -17.39 -21.10 -4.52
N GLU A 226 -16.52 -22.05 -4.22
CA GLU A 226 -15.68 -22.13 -3.04
C GLU A 226 -14.62 -21.01 -3.00
N ASN A 227 -14.39 -20.34 -4.13
CA ASN A 227 -13.47 -19.19 -4.20
C ASN A 227 -14.11 -17.87 -3.74
N MET A 228 -15.40 -17.87 -3.37
CA MET A 228 -16.02 -16.72 -2.70
C MET A 228 -15.35 -16.50 -1.34
N LEU A 229 -14.82 -15.29 -1.12
CA LEU A 229 -14.20 -14.88 0.15
C LEU A 229 -15.28 -14.33 1.09
N GLY A 230 -15.42 -14.94 2.25
CA GLY A 230 -16.50 -14.62 3.20
C GLY A 230 -17.85 -15.15 2.73
N LYS A 231 -18.90 -14.30 2.80
CA LYS A 231 -20.26 -14.64 2.39
C LYS A 231 -20.74 -13.71 1.28
N GLN A 232 -21.71 -14.19 0.48
CA GLN A 232 -22.38 -13.38 -0.53
C GLN A 232 -22.91 -12.08 0.07
N GLY A 233 -22.72 -10.95 -0.63
CA GLY A 233 -23.12 -9.62 -0.19
C GLY A 233 -22.20 -8.96 0.85
N GLN A 234 -21.14 -9.62 1.30
CA GLN A 234 -20.19 -9.05 2.26
C GLN A 234 -19.00 -8.35 1.58
N GLY A 235 -18.88 -8.38 0.26
CA GLY A 235 -17.71 -7.84 -0.45
C GLY A 235 -17.41 -6.39 -0.11
N PHE A 236 -18.44 -5.52 -0.05
CA PHE A 236 -18.21 -4.12 0.31
C PHE A 236 -17.67 -3.95 1.74
N LYS A 237 -18.17 -4.75 2.69
CA LYS A 237 -17.64 -4.77 4.07
C LYS A 237 -16.19 -5.24 4.10
N ILE A 238 -15.87 -6.31 3.35
CA ILE A 238 -14.50 -6.83 3.23
C ILE A 238 -13.59 -5.76 2.62
N ALA A 239 -14.01 -5.10 1.54
CA ALA A 239 -13.23 -4.03 0.90
C ALA A 239 -12.93 -2.88 1.87
N MET A 240 -13.91 -2.39 2.63
CA MET A 240 -13.71 -1.29 3.58
C MET A 240 -12.76 -1.69 4.72
N HIS A 241 -12.91 -2.90 5.28
CA HIS A 241 -11.99 -3.44 6.28
C HIS A 241 -10.56 -3.52 5.75
N THR A 242 -10.40 -4.06 4.55
CA THR A 242 -9.08 -4.20 3.89
C THR A 242 -8.42 -2.84 3.67
N LEU A 243 -9.18 -1.84 3.18
CA LEU A 243 -8.68 -0.49 2.96
C LEU A 243 -8.30 0.22 4.26
N ASP A 244 -8.98 -0.03 5.38
CA ASP A 244 -8.57 0.54 6.68
C ASP A 244 -7.16 0.06 7.07
N GLY A 245 -6.85 -1.21 6.84
CA GLY A 245 -5.50 -1.76 7.03
C GLY A 245 -4.48 -1.21 6.03
N GLY A 246 -4.86 -1.11 4.76
CA GLY A 246 -4.04 -0.60 3.68
C GLY A 246 -3.61 0.86 3.88
N ARG A 247 -4.51 1.71 4.40
CA ARG A 247 -4.20 3.12 4.71
C ARG A 247 -2.99 3.28 5.62
N ILE A 248 -2.78 2.36 6.56
CA ILE A 248 -1.61 2.39 7.44
C ILE A 248 -0.34 2.06 6.64
N GLY A 249 -0.40 1.10 5.72
CA GLY A 249 0.70 0.79 4.79
C GLY A 249 1.07 1.97 3.90
N ILE A 250 0.07 2.71 3.39
CA ILE A 250 0.32 3.91 2.57
C ILE A 250 0.85 5.08 3.42
N ALA A 251 0.43 5.23 4.67
CA ALA A 251 1.02 6.19 5.59
C ALA A 251 2.51 5.88 5.83
N ALA A 252 2.88 4.61 6.00
CA ALA A 252 4.27 4.16 6.11
C ALA A 252 5.08 4.46 4.85
N GLN A 253 4.52 4.19 3.68
CA GLN A 253 5.16 4.51 2.39
C GLN A 253 5.41 6.01 2.24
N ALA A 254 4.40 6.84 2.50
CA ALA A 254 4.49 8.29 2.40
C ALA A 254 5.57 8.84 3.36
N LEU A 255 5.53 8.39 4.61
CA LEU A 255 6.51 8.77 5.63
C LEU A 255 7.93 8.37 5.22
N GLY A 256 8.12 7.12 4.76
CA GLY A 256 9.43 6.63 4.32
C GLY A 256 9.98 7.46 3.16
N ILE A 257 9.19 7.76 2.12
CA ILE A 257 9.60 8.60 1.00
C ILE A 257 10.04 9.99 1.51
N ALA A 258 9.28 10.59 2.41
CA ALA A 258 9.57 11.93 2.94
C ALA A 258 10.83 11.94 3.82
N GLU A 259 11.01 10.93 4.69
CA GLU A 259 12.26 10.79 5.48
C GLU A 259 13.48 10.61 4.58
N GLY A 260 13.35 9.75 3.56
CA GLY A 260 14.44 9.56 2.59
C GLY A 260 14.81 10.85 1.83
N ALA A 261 13.82 11.68 1.49
CA ALA A 261 14.03 12.95 0.84
C ALA A 261 14.69 13.97 1.79
N LEU A 262 14.27 14.00 3.06
CA LEU A 262 14.89 14.87 4.08
C LEU A 262 16.34 14.49 4.33
N ASP A 263 16.65 13.19 4.50
CA ASP A 263 18.01 12.71 4.74
C ASP A 263 18.97 13.13 3.61
N ARG A 264 18.54 12.97 2.34
CA ARG A 264 19.30 13.40 1.16
C ARG A 264 19.49 14.91 1.14
N THR A 265 18.44 15.65 1.50
CA THR A 265 18.49 17.12 1.53
C THR A 265 19.44 17.63 2.60
N ILE A 266 19.45 17.02 3.78
CA ILE A 266 20.41 17.36 4.85
C ILE A 266 21.85 17.10 4.39
N ALA A 267 22.12 15.94 3.78
CA ALA A 267 23.46 15.62 3.25
C ALA A 267 23.88 16.64 2.19
N TYR A 268 23.04 16.85 1.17
CA TYR A 268 23.32 17.79 0.09
C TYR A 268 23.57 19.21 0.59
N THR A 269 22.74 19.73 1.48
CA THR A 269 22.86 21.10 1.98
C THR A 269 24.14 21.34 2.80
N LYS A 270 24.70 20.30 3.44
CA LYS A 270 26.00 20.36 4.15
C LYS A 270 27.17 20.40 3.19
N GLU A 271 27.09 19.71 2.06
CA GLU A 271 28.18 19.60 1.07
C GLU A 271 28.17 20.76 0.08
N ARG A 272 27.00 21.14 -0.43
CA ARG A 272 26.83 22.18 -1.45
C ARG A 272 27.22 23.56 -0.90
N LYS A 273 28.12 24.25 -1.59
CA LYS A 273 28.58 25.60 -1.23
C LYS A 273 28.10 26.63 -2.24
N GLN A 274 27.60 27.75 -1.77
CA GLN A 274 27.31 28.96 -2.51
C GLN A 274 27.64 30.18 -1.65
N PHE A 275 28.03 31.29 -2.29
CA PHE A 275 28.45 32.50 -1.58
C PHE A 275 29.55 32.24 -0.51
N GLY A 276 30.47 31.31 -0.82
CA GLY A 276 31.64 31.01 0.03
C GLY A 276 31.36 30.10 1.25
N ARG A 277 30.14 29.59 1.43
CA ARG A 277 29.76 28.70 2.56
C ARG A 277 28.78 27.64 2.17
N SER A 278 28.60 26.58 2.98
CA SER A 278 27.59 25.57 2.78
C SER A 278 26.18 26.18 2.80
N ILE A 279 25.27 25.65 1.98
CA ILE A 279 23.91 26.20 1.96
C ILE A 279 23.13 25.89 3.24
N SER A 280 23.56 24.90 4.04
CA SER A 280 23.04 24.64 5.38
C SER A 280 23.41 25.76 6.41
N ALA A 281 24.37 26.64 6.10
CA ALA A 281 24.71 27.79 6.95
C ALA A 281 23.76 28.99 6.78
N PHE A 282 22.85 28.94 5.81
CA PHE A 282 21.85 30.00 5.62
C PHE A 282 20.63 29.75 6.51
N GLN A 283 20.19 30.75 7.25
CA GLN A 283 19.11 30.65 8.22
C GLN A 283 17.79 30.12 7.60
N ASN A 284 17.44 30.59 6.39
CA ASN A 284 16.25 30.10 5.69
C ASN A 284 16.31 28.59 5.40
N THR A 285 17.47 28.04 5.02
CA THR A 285 17.67 26.60 4.83
C THR A 285 17.47 25.84 6.14
N GLN A 286 18.04 26.36 7.25
CA GLN A 286 17.89 25.77 8.58
C GLN A 286 16.42 25.71 9.01
N PHE A 287 15.67 26.80 8.79
CA PHE A 287 14.23 26.85 9.12
C PHE A 287 13.43 25.85 8.30
N GLN A 288 13.67 25.75 7.00
CA GLN A 288 12.98 24.77 6.17
C GLN A 288 13.28 23.33 6.61
N LEU A 289 14.52 22.98 6.93
CA LEU A 289 14.89 21.67 7.44
C LEU A 289 14.22 21.37 8.79
N ALA A 290 14.15 22.36 9.69
CA ALA A 290 13.48 22.22 10.98
C ALA A 290 11.97 21.99 10.83
N ASP A 291 11.31 22.73 9.93
CA ASP A 291 9.88 22.56 9.62
C ASP A 291 9.58 21.18 9.04
N MET A 292 10.42 20.72 8.08
CA MET A 292 10.29 19.38 7.48
C MET A 292 10.43 18.30 8.55
N ALA A 293 11.45 18.36 9.40
CA ALA A 293 11.68 17.40 10.47
C ALA A 293 10.52 17.37 11.49
N THR A 294 10.01 18.55 11.89
CA THR A 294 8.90 18.65 12.84
C THR A 294 7.62 18.02 12.30
N LYS A 295 7.30 18.26 11.02
CA LYS A 295 6.12 17.67 10.38
C LYS A 295 6.24 16.15 10.24
N LEU A 296 7.44 15.65 9.92
CA LEU A 296 7.70 14.21 9.85
C LEU A 296 7.51 13.54 11.21
N GLU A 297 8.01 14.13 12.29
CA GLU A 297 7.80 13.59 13.64
C GLU A 297 6.31 13.57 14.02
N ALA A 298 5.55 14.62 13.69
CA ALA A 298 4.11 14.63 13.92
C ALA A 298 3.37 13.53 13.10
N ALA A 299 3.75 13.33 11.84
CA ALA A 299 3.21 12.27 10.99
C ALA A 299 3.55 10.88 11.55
N LYS A 300 4.78 10.70 12.04
CA LYS A 300 5.24 9.45 12.67
C LYS A 300 4.40 9.09 13.90
N MET A 301 4.08 10.06 14.74
CA MET A 301 3.24 9.81 15.92
C MET A 301 1.82 9.35 15.56
N LEU A 302 1.20 9.98 14.54
CA LEU A 302 -0.12 9.54 14.05
C LEU A 302 -0.06 8.14 13.45
N PHE A 303 0.97 7.84 12.68
CA PHE A 303 1.20 6.57 12.04
C PHE A 303 1.41 5.43 13.07
N TYR A 304 2.29 5.62 14.06
CA TYR A 304 2.52 4.63 15.10
C TYR A 304 1.25 4.38 15.93
N LYS A 305 0.50 5.43 16.25
CA LYS A 305 -0.80 5.30 16.91
C LYS A 305 -1.75 4.41 16.12
N ALA A 306 -1.84 4.60 14.80
CA ALA A 306 -2.71 3.79 13.93
C ALA A 306 -2.25 2.32 13.88
N ALA A 307 -0.95 2.06 13.75
CA ALA A 307 -0.38 0.72 13.74
C ALA A 307 -0.61 -0.02 15.06
N MET A 308 -0.41 0.64 16.19
CA MET A 308 -0.68 0.07 17.52
C MET A 308 -2.17 -0.24 17.71
N LYS A 309 -3.06 0.63 17.24
CA LYS A 309 -4.51 0.38 17.26
C LYS A 309 -4.91 -0.81 16.38
N LYS A 310 -4.28 -1.01 15.22
CA LYS A 310 -4.49 -2.21 14.40
C LYS A 310 -3.99 -3.46 15.11
N ALA A 311 -2.86 -3.41 15.81
CA ALA A 311 -2.37 -4.53 16.62
C ALA A 311 -3.32 -4.86 17.77
N GLU A 312 -3.89 -3.85 18.45
CA GLU A 312 -4.92 -4.04 19.48
C GLU A 312 -6.19 -4.68 18.90
N PHE A 313 -6.64 -4.25 17.72
CA PHE A 313 -7.80 -4.82 17.01
C PHE A 313 -7.62 -6.33 16.77
N ALA A 314 -6.44 -6.80 16.46
CA ALA A 314 -6.17 -8.23 16.22
C ALA A 314 -6.51 -9.12 17.42
N THR A 315 -6.40 -8.59 18.65
CA THR A 315 -6.72 -9.30 19.90
C THR A 315 -8.06 -8.88 20.51
N ASN A 316 -8.56 -7.70 20.13
CA ASN A 316 -9.83 -7.14 20.62
C ASN A 316 -10.63 -6.50 19.47
N PRO A 317 -11.47 -7.26 18.75
CA PRO A 317 -12.25 -6.76 17.61
C PRO A 317 -13.28 -5.67 17.93
N LYS A 318 -13.47 -5.30 19.21
CA LYS A 318 -14.31 -4.16 19.61
C LYS A 318 -13.61 -2.82 19.43
N VAL A 319 -12.29 -2.81 19.31
CA VAL A 319 -11.49 -1.62 19.04
C VAL A 319 -11.59 -1.30 17.56
N SER A 320 -11.84 -0.04 17.20
CA SER A 320 -11.75 0.44 15.82
C SER A 320 -10.44 1.20 15.63
N TYR A 321 -9.85 1.10 14.46
CA TYR A 321 -8.66 1.87 14.07
C TYR A 321 -8.88 2.69 12.79
N SER A 322 -10.10 2.67 12.22
CA SER A 322 -10.42 3.31 10.93
C SER A 322 -10.11 4.81 10.92
N VAL A 323 -10.43 5.52 12.02
CA VAL A 323 -10.20 6.97 12.14
C VAL A 323 -8.71 7.28 12.24
N GLU A 324 -7.99 6.53 13.09
CA GLU A 324 -6.55 6.68 13.24
C GLU A 324 -5.80 6.36 11.94
N ALA A 325 -6.22 5.30 11.22
CA ALA A 325 -5.67 4.95 9.91
C ALA A 325 -5.90 6.08 8.88
N ALA A 326 -7.11 6.65 8.84
CA ALA A 326 -7.44 7.77 7.97
C ALA A 326 -6.63 9.03 8.30
N MET A 327 -6.49 9.38 9.59
CA MET A 327 -5.67 10.53 10.04
C MET A 327 -4.19 10.33 9.68
N ALA A 328 -3.64 9.14 9.93
CA ALA A 328 -2.26 8.83 9.62
C ALA A 328 -1.98 8.95 8.11
N LYS A 329 -2.84 8.36 7.28
CA LYS A 329 -2.70 8.39 5.82
C LYS A 329 -2.83 9.81 5.27
N LEU A 330 -3.83 10.54 5.69
CA LEU A 330 -4.07 11.93 5.27
C LEU A 330 -2.84 12.80 5.55
N TYR A 331 -2.41 12.82 6.80
CA TYR A 331 -1.35 13.72 7.22
C TYR A 331 0.03 13.30 6.66
N ALA A 332 0.35 12.00 6.66
CA ALA A 332 1.61 11.51 6.11
C ALA A 332 1.73 11.80 4.60
N ALA A 333 0.65 11.63 3.83
CA ALA A 333 0.65 11.91 2.39
C ALA A 333 0.85 13.41 2.08
N GLU A 334 0.17 14.30 2.80
CA GLU A 334 0.32 15.76 2.64
C GLU A 334 1.73 16.22 3.05
N VAL A 335 2.26 15.69 4.16
CA VAL A 335 3.64 15.97 4.61
C VAL A 335 4.65 15.44 3.58
N ALA A 336 4.43 14.26 3.01
CA ALA A 336 5.33 13.71 2.00
C ALA A 336 5.42 14.60 0.76
N MET A 337 4.30 15.10 0.28
CA MET A 337 4.29 16.05 -0.85
C MET A 337 4.99 17.36 -0.51
N GLU A 338 4.77 17.90 0.68
CA GLU A 338 5.44 19.14 1.10
C GLU A 338 6.96 18.95 1.23
N VAL A 339 7.38 17.88 1.93
CA VAL A 339 8.80 17.60 2.20
C VAL A 339 9.56 17.32 0.90
N THR A 340 9.00 16.47 0.02
CA THR A 340 9.67 16.13 -1.25
C THR A 340 9.74 17.31 -2.20
N THR A 341 8.71 18.16 -2.24
CA THR A 341 8.73 19.40 -3.04
C THR A 341 9.80 20.39 -2.51
N LYS A 342 9.90 20.55 -1.19
CA LYS A 342 10.97 21.37 -0.57
C LYS A 342 12.35 20.76 -0.78
N ALA A 343 12.48 19.44 -0.77
CA ALA A 343 13.73 18.75 -1.07
C ALA A 343 14.23 19.10 -2.49
N VAL A 344 13.36 18.99 -3.50
CA VAL A 344 13.69 19.43 -4.88
C VAL A 344 14.12 20.89 -4.89
N GLN A 345 13.38 21.78 -4.22
CA GLN A 345 13.69 23.21 -4.18
C GLN A 345 15.05 23.49 -3.53
N LEU A 346 15.39 22.81 -2.43
CA LEU A 346 16.66 23.00 -1.71
C LEU A 346 17.88 22.45 -2.47
N HIS A 347 17.67 21.50 -3.40
CA HIS A 347 18.72 21.04 -4.32
C HIS A 347 18.91 22.00 -5.51
N GLY A 348 18.01 22.95 -5.73
CA GLY A 348 18.07 23.89 -6.85
C GLY A 348 17.97 23.15 -8.20
N GLY A 349 18.75 23.59 -9.20
CA GLY A 349 18.75 22.96 -10.54
C GLY A 349 19.07 21.46 -10.51
N TYR A 350 19.93 21.02 -9.63
CA TYR A 350 20.23 19.59 -9.44
C TYR A 350 19.04 18.78 -8.93
N GLY A 351 18.17 19.35 -8.13
CA GLY A 351 16.96 18.68 -7.67
C GLY A 351 15.94 18.41 -8.78
N TYR A 352 16.07 19.11 -9.92
CA TYR A 352 15.22 18.95 -11.10
C TYR A 352 15.77 17.95 -12.14
N THR A 353 16.98 17.44 -11.90
CA THR A 353 17.64 16.45 -12.75
C THR A 353 17.57 15.06 -12.12
N ARG A 354 17.65 14.01 -12.95
CA ARG A 354 17.59 12.62 -12.50
C ARG A 354 18.87 12.12 -11.82
N GLU A 355 19.91 12.94 -11.72
CA GLU A 355 21.13 12.63 -10.96
C GLU A 355 20.90 12.52 -9.45
N TYR A 356 19.85 13.18 -8.97
CA TYR A 356 19.47 13.18 -7.54
C TYR A 356 18.07 12.58 -7.36
N ASP A 357 17.97 11.67 -6.41
CA ASP A 357 16.73 10.90 -6.14
C ASP A 357 15.51 11.76 -5.74
N VAL A 358 15.70 13.01 -5.33
CA VAL A 358 14.61 13.83 -4.76
C VAL A 358 13.50 14.13 -5.75
N GLU A 359 13.78 14.23 -7.06
CA GLU A 359 12.76 14.41 -8.08
C GLU A 359 11.89 13.15 -8.22
N ARG A 360 12.50 11.96 -8.18
CA ARG A 360 11.79 10.68 -8.19
C ARG A 360 10.92 10.54 -6.94
N MET A 361 11.45 10.91 -5.77
CA MET A 361 10.71 10.87 -4.51
C MET A 361 9.50 11.80 -4.52
N MET A 362 9.61 12.97 -5.14
CA MET A 362 8.46 13.87 -5.31
C MET A 362 7.38 13.26 -6.21
N ARG A 363 7.77 12.60 -7.32
CA ARG A 363 6.83 11.91 -8.21
C ARG A 363 6.17 10.73 -7.50
N ASP A 364 6.94 9.96 -6.74
CA ASP A 364 6.46 8.80 -5.97
C ASP A 364 5.51 9.22 -4.84
N ALA A 365 5.81 10.33 -4.14
CA ALA A 365 4.98 10.82 -3.05
C ALA A 365 3.56 11.18 -3.50
N LYS A 366 3.38 11.69 -4.72
CA LYS A 366 2.07 12.18 -5.19
C LYS A 366 0.98 11.12 -5.16
N ILE A 367 1.30 9.86 -5.47
CA ILE A 367 0.28 8.80 -5.48
C ILE A 367 -0.30 8.54 -4.09
N THR A 368 0.46 8.81 -3.02
CA THR A 368 0.03 8.57 -1.64
C THR A 368 -1.17 9.45 -1.23
N GLU A 369 -1.41 10.57 -1.89
CA GLU A 369 -2.61 11.39 -1.71
C GLU A 369 -3.84 10.84 -2.45
N ILE A 370 -3.64 9.91 -3.40
CA ILE A 370 -4.68 9.49 -4.36
C ILE A 370 -5.20 8.10 -4.06
N TYR A 371 -4.34 7.06 -4.06
CA TYR A 371 -4.80 5.68 -3.93
C TYR A 371 -5.13 5.26 -2.50
N GLU A 372 -5.82 4.12 -2.37
CA GLU A 372 -6.40 3.61 -1.11
C GLU A 372 -7.30 4.63 -0.39
N GLY A 373 -8.00 5.40 -1.21
CA GLY A 373 -8.84 6.52 -0.80
C GLY A 373 -8.09 7.85 -0.83
N THR A 374 -8.59 8.79 -1.64
CA THR A 374 -7.97 10.12 -1.77
C THR A 374 -7.93 10.85 -0.42
N SER A 375 -7.15 11.94 -0.34
CA SER A 375 -7.12 12.81 0.85
C SER A 375 -8.53 13.29 1.25
N GLU A 376 -9.42 13.50 0.28
CA GLU A 376 -10.84 13.84 0.51
C GLU A 376 -11.61 12.68 1.14
N VAL A 377 -11.37 11.43 0.70
CA VAL A 377 -11.98 10.24 1.30
C VAL A 377 -11.54 10.08 2.76
N GLN A 378 -10.27 10.34 3.07
CA GLN A 378 -9.81 10.30 4.46
C GLN A 378 -10.56 11.34 5.32
N ARG A 379 -10.76 12.56 4.79
CA ARG A 379 -11.57 13.61 5.47
C ARG A 379 -13.01 13.18 5.66
N MET A 380 -13.62 12.47 4.69
CA MET A 380 -14.96 11.91 4.84
C MET A 380 -15.05 10.87 5.97
N VAL A 381 -14.04 9.97 6.08
CA VAL A 381 -13.99 8.97 7.17
C VAL A 381 -13.87 9.66 8.52
N ILE A 382 -12.96 10.63 8.64
CA ILE A 382 -12.71 11.37 9.88
C ILE A 382 -13.95 12.17 10.29
N SER A 383 -14.49 12.98 9.37
CA SER A 383 -15.66 13.83 9.67
C SER A 383 -16.91 13.00 9.98
N GLY A 384 -17.11 11.88 9.27
CA GLY A 384 -18.21 10.97 9.55
C GLY A 384 -18.14 10.32 10.94
N ALA A 385 -16.95 10.20 11.53
CA ALA A 385 -16.79 9.75 12.93
C ALA A 385 -16.99 10.89 13.94
N LEU A 386 -16.56 12.10 13.60
CA LEU A 386 -16.69 13.28 14.48
C LEU A 386 -18.15 13.78 14.60
N LEU A 387 -18.98 13.57 13.58
CA LEU A 387 -20.34 14.08 13.49
C LEU A 387 -21.42 13.04 13.84
N LYS A 388 -21.03 11.85 14.33
CA LYS A 388 -21.94 10.84 14.89
C LYS A 388 -22.25 11.18 16.34
#